data_d73ef0f1cbb58bbab7018fe89379f553
#
_entry.id   d73ef0f1cbb58bbab7018fe89379f553
#
_cell.length_a   1.000
_cell.length_b   1.000
_cell.length_c   1.000
_cell.angle_alpha   90.00
_cell.angle_beta   90.00
_cell.angle_gamma   90.00
#
_symmetry.space_group_name_H-M   'P 1'
#
loop_
_entity.id
_entity.type
_entity.pdbx_description
1 polymer ?
#
loop_
_entity_poly.entity_id
_entity_poly.type
_entity_poly.pdbx_seq_one_letter_code
_entity_poly.pdbx_strand_id
1 'polypeptide(L)'
;MKKTIRQLIAAAVLALPVATAVAAGGGVPLDKAPINLKDTESLQRGAQMFTNYCLSCHSANAMRYNRLLDIGLSEEQIKANILPPGAKIGDTMKISMTKADAAAWFGAAPPDLSVIARSRGADYLYSYMRSFYKDPSRETGWNNLVFDKAAMPHVFAQWQGEQVLRHEKHEGHDVPKLELVKAGTLTKLENGKANTAEYDHRMADLTNYLVFMGEPTQVKRHQLGYIVLLFLIVVMLPLAYLLKKEYWKDVH
;
A
#
# COMPACT_ATOMS: atom_id res chain seq x y z
N MET A 1 6.53 -37.54 -33.75
CA MET A 1 6.26 -37.57 -32.29
C MET A 1 7.01 -36.48 -31.48
N LYS A 2 8.34 -36.31 -31.55
CA LYS A 2 9.07 -35.30 -30.76
C LYS A 2 8.70 -33.85 -31.06
N LYS A 3 8.33 -33.48 -32.30
CA LYS A 3 7.88 -32.12 -32.67
C LYS A 3 6.49 -31.81 -32.15
N THR A 4 5.55 -32.74 -32.19
CA THR A 4 4.18 -32.59 -31.67
C THR A 4 4.14 -32.44 -30.16
N ILE A 5 4.98 -33.19 -29.43
CA ILE A 5 5.09 -33.07 -27.97
C ILE A 5 5.65 -31.70 -27.57
N ARG A 6 6.64 -31.16 -28.28
CA ARG A 6 7.20 -29.83 -28.02
C ARG A 6 6.16 -28.71 -28.29
N GLN A 7 5.34 -28.87 -29.33
CA GLN A 7 4.25 -27.91 -29.63
C GLN A 7 3.13 -27.96 -28.59
N LEU A 8 2.80 -29.16 -28.09
CA LEU A 8 1.82 -29.31 -27.01
C LEU A 8 2.29 -28.73 -25.68
N ILE A 9 3.58 -28.89 -25.33
CA ILE A 9 4.17 -28.30 -24.13
C ILE A 9 4.20 -26.77 -24.25
N ALA A 10 4.57 -26.22 -25.41
CA ALA A 10 4.56 -24.76 -25.63
C ALA A 10 3.15 -24.17 -25.56
N ALA A 11 2.14 -24.86 -26.10
CA ALA A 11 0.74 -24.46 -26.00
C ALA A 11 0.19 -24.56 -24.57
N ALA A 12 0.59 -25.58 -23.80
CA ALA A 12 0.19 -25.74 -22.40
C ALA A 12 0.78 -24.66 -21.48
N VAL A 13 2.01 -24.22 -21.73
CA VAL A 13 2.67 -23.12 -20.97
C VAL A 13 2.00 -21.76 -21.27
N LEU A 14 1.52 -21.55 -22.49
CA LEU A 14 0.80 -20.34 -22.88
C LEU A 14 -0.67 -20.32 -22.40
N ALA A 15 -1.23 -21.47 -22.04
CA ALA A 15 -2.62 -21.61 -21.59
C ALA A 15 -2.77 -21.62 -20.05
N LEU A 16 -1.70 -21.36 -19.28
CA LEU A 16 -1.82 -21.20 -17.83
C LEU A 16 -2.65 -19.95 -17.54
N PRO A 17 -3.86 -20.09 -16.93
CA PRO A 17 -4.62 -18.93 -16.52
C PRO A 17 -3.78 -18.13 -15.53
N VAL A 18 -3.56 -16.86 -15.83
CA VAL A 18 -3.06 -15.90 -14.83
C VAL A 18 -4.16 -15.81 -13.78
N ALA A 19 -4.05 -16.63 -12.75
CA ALA A 19 -4.88 -16.50 -11.57
C ALA A 19 -4.57 -15.13 -10.97
N THR A 20 -5.45 -14.15 -11.21
CA THR A 20 -5.44 -12.90 -10.46
C THR A 20 -5.69 -13.27 -9.01
N ALA A 21 -4.66 -13.18 -8.17
CA ALA A 21 -4.82 -13.30 -6.74
C ALA A 21 -5.73 -12.16 -6.29
N VAL A 22 -7.00 -12.47 -6.04
CA VAL A 22 -7.92 -11.57 -5.35
C VAL A 22 -7.39 -11.47 -3.94
N ALA A 23 -6.78 -10.32 -3.62
CA ALA A 23 -6.34 -10.03 -2.26
C ALA A 23 -7.56 -10.16 -1.33
N ALA A 24 -7.43 -10.97 -0.29
CA ALA A 24 -8.47 -11.27 0.68
C ALA A 24 -8.81 -10.02 1.51
N GLY A 25 -9.63 -9.14 0.96
CA GLY A 25 -10.46 -8.20 1.69
C GLY A 25 -11.81 -8.86 1.89
N GLY A 26 -12.37 -8.82 3.09
CA GLY A 26 -13.59 -9.54 3.48
C GLY A 26 -14.85 -9.17 2.71
N GLY A 27 -14.96 -9.52 1.44
CA GLY A 27 -16.18 -9.43 0.66
C GLY A 27 -16.60 -8.02 0.19
N VAL A 28 -15.92 -6.96 0.61
CA VAL A 28 -16.22 -5.58 0.19
C VAL A 28 -15.34 -5.20 -0.99
N PRO A 29 -15.90 -4.62 -2.08
CA PRO A 29 -15.11 -4.10 -3.18
C PRO A 29 -14.10 -3.05 -2.70
N LEU A 30 -12.84 -3.19 -3.12
CA LEU A 30 -11.79 -2.23 -2.78
C LEU A 30 -11.65 -1.19 -3.89
N ASP A 31 -11.49 0.07 -3.48
CA ASP A 31 -11.18 1.15 -4.40
C ASP A 31 -9.75 1.05 -4.91
N LYS A 32 -9.55 1.35 -6.18
CA LYS A 32 -8.22 1.38 -6.79
C LYS A 32 -7.39 2.53 -6.26
N ALA A 33 -6.26 2.22 -5.64
CA ALA A 33 -5.33 3.23 -5.16
C ALA A 33 -4.57 3.89 -6.33
N PRO A 34 -4.54 5.24 -6.43
CA PRO A 34 -3.82 5.94 -7.49
C PRO A 34 -2.33 6.06 -7.15
N ILE A 35 -1.58 4.96 -7.29
CA ILE A 35 -0.16 4.89 -6.90
C ILE A 35 0.75 5.43 -8.00
N ASN A 36 1.62 6.38 -7.63
CA ASN A 36 2.69 6.90 -8.49
C ASN A 36 3.98 7.15 -7.68
N LEU A 37 4.87 6.18 -7.66
CA LEU A 37 6.16 6.26 -6.94
C LEU A 37 7.17 7.24 -7.56
N LYS A 38 6.85 7.88 -8.69
CA LYS A 38 7.67 8.92 -9.29
C LYS A 38 7.23 10.34 -8.88
N ASP A 39 6.05 10.46 -8.26
CA ASP A 39 5.56 11.71 -7.71
C ASP A 39 6.18 11.96 -6.33
N THR A 40 7.33 12.62 -6.33
CA THR A 40 8.10 12.91 -5.11
C THR A 40 7.34 13.82 -4.14
N GLU A 41 6.51 14.74 -4.64
CA GLU A 41 5.71 15.60 -3.78
C GLU A 41 4.62 14.82 -3.04
N SER A 42 3.95 13.90 -3.73
CA SER A 42 3.00 12.97 -3.10
C SER A 42 3.69 12.12 -2.02
N LEU A 43 4.88 11.58 -2.31
CA LEU A 43 5.65 10.80 -1.35
C LEU A 43 6.07 11.62 -0.13
N GLN A 44 6.46 12.88 -0.31
CA GLN A 44 6.82 13.80 0.80
C GLN A 44 5.61 14.14 1.66
N ARG A 45 4.45 14.47 1.05
CA ARG A 45 3.19 14.68 1.80
C ARG A 45 2.77 13.43 2.56
N GLY A 46 2.88 12.26 1.94
CA GLY A 46 2.60 10.96 2.57
C GLY A 46 3.55 10.67 3.73
N ALA A 47 4.85 10.96 3.60
CA ALA A 47 5.84 10.83 4.67
C ALA A 47 5.50 11.73 5.86
N GLN A 48 5.12 12.98 5.62
CA GLN A 48 4.68 13.90 6.65
C GLN A 48 3.44 13.38 7.38
N MET A 49 2.45 12.88 6.64
CA MET A 49 1.25 12.30 7.24
C MET A 49 1.59 11.06 8.08
N PHE A 50 2.43 10.17 7.56
CA PHE A 50 2.88 8.98 8.28
C PHE A 50 3.54 9.36 9.62
N THR A 51 4.46 10.30 9.58
CA THR A 51 5.21 10.73 10.78
C THR A 51 4.30 11.38 11.81
N ASN A 52 3.33 12.20 11.37
CA ASN A 52 2.48 12.96 12.27
C ASN A 52 1.30 12.16 12.83
N TYR A 53 0.79 11.17 12.09
CA TYR A 53 -0.45 10.47 12.46
C TYR A 53 -0.27 8.97 12.74
N CYS A 54 0.73 8.33 12.12
CA CYS A 54 0.90 6.88 12.24
C CYS A 54 2.04 6.50 13.19
N LEU A 55 3.17 7.22 13.14
CA LEU A 55 4.39 6.89 13.87
C LEU A 55 4.26 7.05 15.39
N SER A 56 3.20 7.64 15.89
CA SER A 56 2.89 7.67 17.33
C SER A 56 2.49 6.29 17.89
N CYS A 57 1.87 5.45 17.06
CA CYS A 57 1.36 4.13 17.44
C CYS A 57 1.98 2.98 16.65
N HIS A 58 2.42 3.21 15.43
CA HIS A 58 2.95 2.20 14.52
C HIS A 58 4.44 2.41 14.26
N SER A 59 5.27 1.43 14.60
CA SER A 59 6.65 1.42 14.14
C SER A 59 6.75 1.08 12.65
N ALA A 60 7.84 1.51 12.03
CA ALA A 60 8.32 1.04 10.73
C ALA A 60 9.79 0.61 10.90
N ASN A 61 9.99 -0.55 11.54
CA ASN A 61 11.29 -1.03 12.00
C ASN A 61 12.28 -1.33 10.84
N ALA A 62 11.79 -1.59 9.63
CA ALA A 62 12.63 -1.79 8.46
C ALA A 62 12.88 -0.48 7.66
N MET A 63 12.21 0.64 8.02
CA MET A 63 12.39 1.94 7.39
C MET A 63 13.34 2.81 8.21
N ARG A 64 14.34 3.40 7.57
CA ARG A 64 15.27 4.35 8.18
C ARG A 64 14.95 5.77 7.73
N TYR A 65 15.22 6.76 8.59
CA TYR A 65 14.99 8.18 8.25
C TYR A 65 15.80 8.63 7.03
N ASN A 66 17.04 8.12 6.84
CA ASN A 66 17.85 8.46 5.67
C ASN A 66 17.24 8.01 4.33
N ARG A 67 16.26 7.09 4.32
CA ARG A 67 15.56 6.72 3.08
C ARG A 67 14.63 7.83 2.56
N LEU A 68 14.34 8.83 3.39
CA LEU A 68 13.60 10.03 2.96
C LEU A 68 14.41 10.92 2.00
N LEU A 69 15.73 10.76 1.95
CA LEU A 69 16.57 11.36 0.92
C LEU A 69 16.20 10.87 -0.50
N ASP A 70 15.74 9.61 -0.63
CA ASP A 70 15.33 9.03 -1.92
C ASP A 70 14.10 9.68 -2.53
N ILE A 71 13.31 10.39 -1.72
CA ILE A 71 12.13 11.14 -2.14
C ILE A 71 12.38 12.66 -2.20
N GLY A 72 13.66 13.07 -2.21
CA GLY A 72 14.08 14.45 -2.45
C GLY A 72 14.06 15.36 -1.23
N LEU A 73 13.90 14.85 0.00
CA LEU A 73 14.10 15.64 1.21
C LEU A 73 15.58 15.77 1.52
N SER A 74 16.03 16.96 1.94
CA SER A 74 17.40 17.15 2.42
C SER A 74 17.57 16.62 3.86
N GLU A 75 18.81 16.38 4.27
CA GLU A 75 19.11 15.93 5.62
C GLU A 75 18.66 16.95 6.67
N GLU A 76 18.80 18.25 6.37
CA GLU A 76 18.35 19.36 7.22
C GLU A 76 16.83 19.36 7.37
N GLN A 77 16.10 19.15 6.26
CA GLN A 77 14.64 19.07 6.30
C GLN A 77 14.15 17.86 7.12
N ILE A 78 14.81 16.72 6.99
CA ILE A 78 14.49 15.53 7.78
C ILE A 78 14.74 15.79 9.27
N LYS A 79 15.90 16.37 9.62
CA LYS A 79 16.27 16.69 11.01
C LYS A 79 15.32 17.71 11.64
N ALA A 80 14.94 18.73 10.89
CA ALA A 80 14.11 19.81 11.40
C ALA A 80 12.63 19.44 11.57
N ASN A 81 12.10 18.54 10.71
CA ASN A 81 10.65 18.35 10.60
C ASN A 81 10.16 16.91 10.90
N ILE A 82 11.06 15.91 10.85
CA ILE A 82 10.64 14.51 10.89
C ILE A 82 11.36 13.73 11.99
N LEU A 83 12.63 14.00 12.20
CA LEU A 83 13.46 13.23 13.12
C LEU A 83 13.09 13.53 14.59
N PRO A 84 12.77 12.51 15.42
CA PRO A 84 12.52 12.72 16.83
C PRO A 84 13.77 13.25 17.56
N PRO A 85 13.61 14.01 18.66
CA PRO A 85 14.73 14.47 19.46
C PRO A 85 15.62 13.30 19.91
N GLY A 86 16.94 13.45 19.72
CA GLY A 86 17.93 12.43 20.10
C GLY A 86 18.13 11.29 19.10
N ALA A 87 17.26 11.16 18.08
CA ALA A 87 17.45 10.17 17.04
C ALA A 87 18.49 10.61 15.99
N LYS A 88 19.10 9.64 15.33
CA LYS A 88 20.06 9.85 14.23
C LYS A 88 19.38 9.54 12.89
N ILE A 89 19.83 10.19 11.82
CA ILE A 89 19.27 10.00 10.48
C ILE A 89 19.37 8.54 9.97
N GLY A 90 20.33 7.78 10.47
CA GLY A 90 20.49 6.35 10.18
C GLY A 90 19.60 5.43 11.02
N ASP A 91 18.89 5.96 12.02
CA ASP A 91 18.02 5.14 12.87
C ASP A 91 16.76 4.71 12.12
N THR A 92 16.16 3.61 12.58
CA THR A 92 14.87 3.13 12.07
C THR A 92 13.71 3.86 12.74
N MET A 93 12.59 3.95 12.06
CA MET A 93 11.36 4.62 12.54
C MET A 93 10.67 3.75 13.59
N LYS A 94 11.09 3.89 14.85
CA LYS A 94 10.57 3.13 15.99
C LYS A 94 9.76 4.02 16.93
N ILE A 95 8.77 3.42 17.58
CA ILE A 95 8.03 4.03 18.69
C ILE A 95 8.56 3.49 20.02
N SER A 96 8.34 4.26 21.09
CA SER A 96 8.72 3.86 22.46
C SER A 96 7.73 2.91 23.11
N MET A 97 6.48 2.88 22.63
CA MET A 97 5.42 2.02 23.17
C MET A 97 5.75 0.54 22.95
N THR A 98 5.73 -0.24 24.03
CA THR A 98 5.93 -1.69 23.93
C THR A 98 4.68 -2.39 23.41
N LYS A 99 4.85 -3.59 22.87
CA LYS A 99 3.69 -4.39 22.42
C LYS A 99 2.77 -4.76 23.58
N ALA A 100 3.31 -4.94 24.79
CA ALA A 100 2.53 -5.25 25.98
C ALA A 100 1.65 -4.07 26.39
N ASP A 101 2.24 -2.87 26.46
CA ASP A 101 1.51 -1.64 26.78
C ASP A 101 0.43 -1.35 25.73
N ALA A 102 0.77 -1.49 24.47
CA ALA A 102 -0.18 -1.31 23.36
C ALA A 102 -1.36 -2.26 23.43
N ALA A 103 -1.13 -3.54 23.74
CA ALA A 103 -2.19 -4.52 23.92
C ALA A 103 -3.07 -4.20 25.13
N ALA A 104 -2.45 -3.71 26.22
CA ALA A 104 -3.20 -3.29 27.42
C ALA A 104 -4.06 -2.05 27.17
N TRP A 105 -3.57 -1.09 26.37
CA TRP A 105 -4.29 0.19 26.14
C TRP A 105 -5.32 0.12 25.03
N PHE A 106 -5.09 -0.68 24.00
CA PHE A 106 -5.92 -0.71 22.78
C PHE A 106 -6.61 -2.08 22.54
N GLY A 107 -6.39 -3.05 23.43
CA GLY A 107 -6.89 -4.43 23.23
C GLY A 107 -6.08 -5.23 22.19
N ALA A 108 -5.26 -4.56 21.37
CA ALA A 108 -4.38 -5.20 20.39
C ALA A 108 -3.15 -4.30 20.13
N ALA A 109 -1.98 -4.92 19.92
CA ALA A 109 -0.80 -4.17 19.57
C ALA A 109 -0.89 -3.69 18.09
N PRO A 110 -0.69 -2.37 17.81
CA PRO A 110 -0.63 -1.88 16.44
C PRO A 110 0.47 -2.60 15.65
N PRO A 111 0.18 -3.06 14.41
CA PRO A 111 1.18 -3.73 13.59
C PRO A 111 2.28 -2.79 13.13
N ASP A 112 3.47 -3.34 12.87
CA ASP A 112 4.54 -2.64 12.17
C ASP A 112 4.14 -2.38 10.72
N LEU A 113 4.35 -1.14 10.24
CA LEU A 113 3.92 -0.72 8.91
C LEU A 113 5.01 -0.80 7.83
N SER A 114 6.23 -1.25 8.15
CA SER A 114 7.36 -1.30 7.20
C SER A 114 7.02 -1.90 5.85
N VAL A 115 6.25 -2.99 5.85
CA VAL A 115 5.91 -3.75 4.63
C VAL A 115 4.40 -3.98 4.48
N ILE A 116 3.60 -3.17 5.15
CA ILE A 116 2.13 -3.34 5.18
C ILE A 116 1.51 -3.29 3.78
N ALA A 117 2.02 -2.39 2.91
CA ALA A 117 1.55 -2.27 1.54
C ALA A 117 1.87 -3.49 0.67
N ARG A 118 2.93 -4.26 1.02
CA ARG A 118 3.25 -5.52 0.33
C ARG A 118 2.38 -6.68 0.82
N SER A 119 2.01 -6.67 2.10
CA SER A 119 1.22 -7.76 2.70
C SER A 119 -0.28 -7.61 2.46
N ARG A 120 -0.81 -6.39 2.48
CA ARG A 120 -2.24 -6.11 2.32
C ARG A 120 -2.61 -5.58 0.93
N GLY A 121 -1.67 -4.95 0.23
CA GLY A 121 -1.89 -4.28 -1.03
C GLY A 121 -2.27 -2.80 -0.85
N ALA A 122 -1.98 -2.00 -1.89
CA ALA A 122 -2.27 -0.57 -1.91
C ALA A 122 -3.78 -0.28 -1.88
N ASP A 123 -4.56 -1.02 -2.66
CA ASP A 123 -6.01 -0.85 -2.77
C ASP A 123 -6.70 -1.11 -1.41
N TYR A 124 -6.21 -2.10 -0.64
CA TYR A 124 -6.68 -2.35 0.72
C TYR A 124 -6.40 -1.16 1.65
N LEU A 125 -5.17 -0.64 1.68
CA LEU A 125 -4.80 0.47 2.56
C LEU A 125 -5.58 1.74 2.23
N TYR A 126 -5.71 2.04 0.94
CA TYR A 126 -6.48 3.19 0.46
C TYR A 126 -7.95 3.10 0.85
N SER A 127 -8.57 1.95 0.61
CA SER A 127 -9.97 1.71 0.99
C SER A 127 -10.16 1.70 2.51
N TYR A 128 -9.23 1.08 3.26
CA TYR A 128 -9.27 1.03 4.71
C TYR A 128 -9.31 2.43 5.33
N MET A 129 -8.42 3.35 4.91
CA MET A 129 -8.37 4.71 5.45
C MET A 129 -9.61 5.55 5.13
N ARG A 130 -10.39 5.17 4.11
CA ARG A 130 -11.57 5.90 3.66
C ARG A 130 -12.89 5.32 4.18
N SER A 131 -12.85 4.15 4.81
CA SER A 131 -14.04 3.37 5.14
C SER A 131 -14.34 3.27 6.64
N PHE A 132 -13.81 4.18 7.44
CA PHE A 132 -14.21 4.33 8.85
C PHE A 132 -15.61 4.92 8.96
N TYR A 133 -16.42 4.40 9.87
CA TYR A 133 -17.76 4.89 10.17
C TYR A 133 -18.05 4.88 11.66
N LYS A 134 -19.03 5.68 12.11
CA LYS A 134 -19.50 5.70 13.49
C LYS A 134 -20.19 4.41 13.83
N ASP A 135 -19.72 3.78 14.90
CA ASP A 135 -20.32 2.57 15.48
C ASP A 135 -20.30 2.66 17.02
N PRO A 136 -21.44 3.03 17.64
CA PRO A 136 -21.53 3.16 19.09
C PRO A 136 -21.31 1.85 19.85
N SER A 137 -21.37 0.69 19.17
CA SER A 137 -21.10 -0.60 19.79
C SER A 137 -19.62 -0.86 20.06
N ARG A 138 -18.74 -0.04 19.45
CA ARG A 138 -17.28 -0.16 19.58
C ARG A 138 -16.76 0.76 20.67
N GLU A 139 -15.77 0.31 21.42
CA GLU A 139 -15.14 1.08 22.49
C GLU A 139 -14.55 2.41 21.97
N THR A 140 -13.95 2.41 20.78
CA THR A 140 -13.45 3.61 20.13
C THR A 140 -14.54 4.51 19.53
N GLY A 141 -15.79 4.05 19.47
CA GLY A 141 -16.90 4.71 18.77
C GLY A 141 -16.82 4.63 17.25
N TRP A 142 -15.86 3.86 16.70
CA TRP A 142 -15.61 3.72 15.28
C TRP A 142 -15.44 2.26 14.86
N ASN A 143 -15.88 1.94 13.66
CA ASN A 143 -15.62 0.68 12.99
C ASN A 143 -15.15 0.93 11.55
N ASN A 144 -14.80 -0.12 10.83
CA ASN A 144 -14.28 -0.01 9.47
C ASN A 144 -14.94 -1.04 8.55
N LEU A 145 -15.36 -0.60 7.35
CA LEU A 145 -16.08 -1.46 6.42
C LEU A 145 -15.17 -2.52 5.78
N VAL A 146 -13.88 -2.22 5.57
CA VAL A 146 -12.89 -3.13 4.98
C VAL A 146 -12.37 -4.13 6.02
N PHE A 147 -12.32 -3.72 7.28
CA PHE A 147 -11.85 -4.56 8.38
C PHE A 147 -12.78 -4.40 9.59
N ASP A 148 -13.76 -5.28 9.68
CA ASP A 148 -14.72 -5.26 10.80
C ASP A 148 -14.04 -5.44 12.16
N LYS A 149 -14.59 -4.77 13.17
CA LYS A 149 -14.09 -4.74 14.55
C LYS A 149 -12.68 -4.18 14.67
N ALA A 150 -12.34 -3.17 13.85
CA ALA A 150 -11.06 -2.49 13.95
C ALA A 150 -10.86 -1.93 15.37
N ALA A 151 -9.73 -2.30 16.01
CA ALA A 151 -9.31 -1.70 17.28
C ALA A 151 -8.67 -0.31 17.07
N MET A 152 -8.16 -0.04 15.87
CA MET A 152 -7.60 1.27 15.49
C MET A 152 -8.71 2.33 15.50
N PRO A 153 -8.55 3.44 16.24
CA PRO A 153 -9.48 4.58 16.16
C PRO A 153 -9.36 5.27 14.79
N HIS A 154 -10.39 6.04 14.42
CA HIS A 154 -10.33 6.84 13.20
C HIS A 154 -9.44 8.07 13.38
N VAL A 155 -8.14 7.95 13.10
CA VAL A 155 -7.15 9.02 13.32
C VAL A 155 -7.38 10.26 12.44
N PHE A 156 -8.09 10.12 11.32
CA PHE A 156 -8.42 11.21 10.40
C PHE A 156 -9.88 11.69 10.51
N ALA A 157 -10.57 11.38 11.63
CA ALA A 157 -11.97 11.78 11.82
C ALA A 157 -12.22 13.28 11.64
N GLN A 158 -11.28 14.12 12.08
CA GLN A 158 -11.37 15.56 11.89
C GLN A 158 -11.33 15.97 10.40
N TRP A 159 -10.57 15.23 9.57
CA TRP A 159 -10.43 15.51 8.15
C TRP A 159 -11.60 14.95 7.34
N GLN A 160 -11.96 13.70 7.61
CA GLN A 160 -13.03 13.01 6.88
C GLN A 160 -14.42 13.46 7.33
N GLY A 161 -14.61 13.72 8.61
CA GLY A 161 -15.92 13.91 9.22
C GLY A 161 -16.53 12.57 9.67
N GLU A 162 -17.87 12.55 9.81
CA GLU A 162 -18.57 11.39 10.32
C GLU A 162 -19.34 10.70 9.21
N GLN A 163 -19.02 9.43 9.00
CA GLN A 163 -19.78 8.51 8.13
C GLN A 163 -20.61 7.54 8.97
N VAL A 164 -21.71 7.10 8.41
CA VAL A 164 -22.54 6.02 8.96
C VAL A 164 -22.68 4.91 7.94
N LEU A 165 -22.81 3.68 8.42
CA LEU A 165 -23.08 2.52 7.58
C LEU A 165 -24.58 2.45 7.30
N ARG A 166 -24.95 2.44 6.01
CA ARG A 166 -26.29 2.17 5.52
C ARG A 166 -26.29 0.86 4.75
N HIS A 167 -27.45 0.24 4.67
CA HIS A 167 -27.69 -0.93 3.83
C HIS A 167 -28.69 -0.53 2.74
N GLU A 168 -28.24 -0.60 1.49
CA GLU A 168 -29.08 -0.37 0.32
C GLU A 168 -29.39 -1.71 -0.35
N LYS A 169 -30.63 -1.92 -0.77
CA LYS A 169 -31.00 -3.11 -1.57
C LYS A 169 -30.66 -2.86 -3.02
N HIS A 170 -29.69 -3.62 -3.55
CA HIS A 170 -29.35 -3.63 -4.97
C HIS A 170 -29.59 -5.03 -5.53
N GLU A 171 -30.47 -5.16 -6.52
CA GLU A 171 -30.82 -6.46 -7.14
C GLU A 171 -31.22 -7.55 -6.14
N GLY A 172 -31.87 -7.18 -5.03
CA GLY A 172 -32.30 -8.12 -3.98
C GLY A 172 -31.23 -8.48 -2.95
N HIS A 173 -30.01 -7.96 -3.08
CA HIS A 173 -28.91 -8.13 -2.12
C HIS A 173 -28.73 -6.89 -1.26
N ASP A 174 -28.47 -7.08 0.03
CA ASP A 174 -28.07 -5.99 0.93
C ASP A 174 -26.62 -5.61 0.66
N VAL A 175 -26.41 -4.39 0.14
CA VAL A 175 -25.08 -3.85 -0.12
C VAL A 175 -24.75 -2.78 0.92
N PRO A 176 -23.64 -2.91 1.67
CA PRO A 176 -23.22 -1.89 2.61
C PRO A 176 -22.73 -0.65 1.88
N LYS A 177 -23.19 0.52 2.31
CA LYS A 177 -22.83 1.82 1.78
C LYS A 177 -22.49 2.79 2.89
N LEU A 178 -21.41 3.53 2.73
CA LEU A 178 -21.01 4.60 3.65
C LEU A 178 -21.66 5.92 3.21
N GLU A 179 -22.29 6.59 4.15
CA GLU A 179 -22.91 7.91 3.97
C GLU A 179 -22.24 8.92 4.87
N LEU A 180 -21.71 9.99 4.29
CA LEU A 180 -21.15 11.12 5.03
C LEU A 180 -22.33 11.95 5.59
N VAL A 181 -22.47 11.96 6.94
CA VAL A 181 -23.53 12.69 7.64
C VAL A 181 -23.06 14.02 8.23
N LYS A 182 -21.76 14.16 8.46
CA LYS A 182 -21.14 15.38 8.94
C LYS A 182 -19.78 15.58 8.26
N ALA A 183 -19.61 16.66 7.55
CA ALA A 183 -18.37 17.00 6.88
C ALA A 183 -17.23 17.26 7.87
N GLY A 184 -16.03 16.83 7.51
CA GLY A 184 -14.78 17.20 8.18
C GLY A 184 -14.12 18.42 7.54
N THR A 185 -12.84 18.62 7.83
CA THR A 185 -12.09 19.77 7.28
C THR A 185 -11.67 19.59 5.82
N LEU A 186 -11.58 18.33 5.34
CA LEU A 186 -11.20 17.99 3.97
C LEU A 186 -12.34 17.34 3.17
N THR A 187 -13.56 17.41 3.68
CA THR A 187 -14.76 16.94 2.98
C THR A 187 -15.83 18.01 2.99
N LYS A 188 -16.75 17.95 2.06
CA LYS A 188 -17.89 18.86 1.97
C LYS A 188 -19.17 18.07 1.80
N LEU A 189 -20.25 18.61 2.35
CA LEU A 189 -21.60 18.07 2.17
C LEU A 189 -22.46 19.17 1.55
N GLU A 190 -22.71 19.07 0.25
CA GLU A 190 -23.45 20.08 -0.52
C GLU A 190 -24.72 19.45 -1.09
N ASN A 191 -25.89 19.97 -0.73
CA ASN A 191 -27.20 19.44 -1.18
C ASN A 191 -27.36 17.91 -0.94
N GLY A 192 -26.86 17.41 0.19
CA GLY A 192 -26.91 15.98 0.53
C GLY A 192 -25.91 15.11 -0.23
N LYS A 193 -25.02 15.70 -1.04
CA LYS A 193 -23.95 14.98 -1.75
C LYS A 193 -22.61 15.24 -1.09
N ALA A 194 -21.90 14.15 -0.77
CA ALA A 194 -20.55 14.24 -0.24
C ALA A 194 -19.54 14.54 -1.36
N ASN A 195 -18.65 15.50 -1.10
CA ASN A 195 -17.44 15.69 -1.89
C ASN A 195 -16.24 15.39 -1.00
N THR A 196 -15.54 14.29 -1.31
CA THR A 196 -14.41 13.74 -0.55
C THR A 196 -13.08 13.89 -1.28
N ALA A 197 -13.03 14.57 -2.42
CA ALA A 197 -11.89 14.58 -3.33
C ALA A 197 -10.57 15.00 -2.65
N GLU A 198 -10.61 16.01 -1.76
CA GLU A 198 -9.41 16.46 -1.07
C GLU A 198 -8.94 15.42 -0.03
N TYR A 199 -9.87 14.83 0.72
CA TYR A 199 -9.56 13.74 1.66
C TYR A 199 -9.00 12.52 0.93
N ASP A 200 -9.63 12.12 -0.18
CA ASP A 200 -9.21 11.00 -1.01
C ASP A 200 -7.81 11.22 -1.56
N HIS A 201 -7.49 12.44 -1.99
CA HIS A 201 -6.14 12.79 -2.44
C HIS A 201 -5.10 12.65 -1.30
N ARG A 202 -5.43 13.07 -0.08
CA ARG A 202 -4.53 12.88 1.08
C ARG A 202 -4.32 11.40 1.41
N MET A 203 -5.38 10.59 1.35
CA MET A 203 -5.25 9.14 1.58
C MET A 203 -4.45 8.46 0.46
N ALA A 204 -4.53 8.97 -0.76
CA ALA A 204 -3.68 8.52 -1.87
C ALA A 204 -2.20 8.84 -1.61
N ASP A 205 -1.86 10.05 -1.15
CA ASP A 205 -0.49 10.45 -0.79
C ASP A 205 0.08 9.54 0.31
N LEU A 206 -0.70 9.30 1.38
CA LEU A 206 -0.30 8.39 2.45
C LEU A 206 -0.07 6.96 1.94
N THR A 207 -1.00 6.44 1.14
CA THR A 207 -0.89 5.09 0.57
C THR A 207 0.32 4.98 -0.36
N ASN A 208 0.58 6.00 -1.17
CA ASN A 208 1.74 6.07 -2.06
C ASN A 208 3.05 5.98 -1.25
N TYR A 209 3.14 6.72 -0.14
CA TYR A 209 4.29 6.62 0.77
C TYR A 209 4.43 5.24 1.43
N LEU A 210 3.33 4.61 1.86
CA LEU A 210 3.37 3.25 2.43
C LEU A 210 3.85 2.21 1.41
N VAL A 211 3.49 2.37 0.13
CA VAL A 211 4.01 1.53 -0.96
C VAL A 211 5.51 1.76 -1.16
N PHE A 212 5.95 3.03 -1.20
CA PHE A 212 7.37 3.38 -1.24
C PHE A 212 8.13 2.79 -0.05
N MET A 213 7.63 2.95 1.17
CA MET A 213 8.25 2.41 2.38
C MET A 213 8.42 0.89 2.32
N GLY A 214 7.44 0.16 1.76
CA GLY A 214 7.50 -1.29 1.57
C GLY A 214 8.57 -1.74 0.57
N GLU A 215 8.96 -0.90 -0.40
CA GLU A 215 10.04 -1.16 -1.38
C GLU A 215 10.59 0.15 -1.97
N PRO A 216 11.49 0.86 -1.25
CA PRO A 216 12.03 2.15 -1.72
C PRO A 216 12.79 2.08 -3.04
N THR A 217 13.30 0.90 -3.40
CA THR A 217 14.06 0.69 -4.65
C THR A 217 13.22 0.19 -5.82
N GLN A 218 11.89 0.09 -5.66
CA GLN A 218 11.00 -0.54 -6.65
C GLN A 218 11.17 0.06 -8.06
N VAL A 219 11.17 1.39 -8.18
CA VAL A 219 11.33 2.06 -9.49
C VAL A 219 12.67 1.72 -10.14
N LYS A 220 13.77 1.80 -9.37
CA LYS A 220 15.12 1.47 -9.85
C LYS A 220 15.23 -0.02 -10.22
N ARG A 221 14.64 -0.90 -9.40
CA ARG A 221 14.63 -2.35 -9.68
C ARG A 221 13.90 -2.69 -10.99
N HIS A 222 12.75 -2.07 -11.23
CA HIS A 222 12.01 -2.28 -12.50
C HIS A 222 12.82 -1.79 -13.69
N GLN A 223 13.43 -0.61 -13.62
CA GLN A 223 14.27 -0.07 -14.70
C GLN A 223 15.46 -1.01 -15.01
N LEU A 224 16.19 -1.41 -13.96
CA LEU A 224 17.30 -2.35 -14.11
C LEU A 224 16.82 -3.71 -14.64
N GLY A 225 15.67 -4.19 -14.18
CA GLY A 225 15.05 -5.43 -14.63
C GLY A 225 14.78 -5.45 -16.13
N TYR A 226 14.25 -4.37 -16.69
CA TYR A 226 14.05 -4.25 -18.15
C TYR A 226 15.36 -4.30 -18.93
N ILE A 227 16.41 -3.61 -18.45
CA ILE A 227 17.74 -3.63 -19.09
C ILE A 227 18.31 -5.05 -19.07
N VAL A 228 18.24 -5.74 -17.91
CA VAL A 228 18.74 -7.11 -17.76
C VAL A 228 17.97 -8.07 -18.67
N LEU A 229 16.62 -7.98 -18.70
CA LEU A 229 15.80 -8.83 -19.57
C LEU A 229 16.13 -8.62 -21.06
N LEU A 230 16.29 -7.35 -21.46
CA LEU A 230 16.68 -7.03 -22.83
C LEU A 230 18.05 -7.64 -23.18
N PHE A 231 19.04 -7.50 -22.31
CA PHE A 231 20.37 -8.11 -22.48
C PHE A 231 20.29 -9.64 -22.59
N LEU A 232 19.55 -10.29 -21.72
CA LEU A 232 19.36 -11.75 -21.77
C LEU A 232 18.72 -12.21 -23.08
N ILE A 233 17.70 -11.50 -23.55
CA ILE A 233 16.98 -11.87 -24.79
C ILE A 233 17.83 -11.60 -26.02
N VAL A 234 18.46 -10.43 -26.11
CA VAL A 234 19.12 -9.96 -27.34
C VAL A 234 20.56 -10.48 -27.46
N VAL A 235 21.26 -10.65 -26.34
CA VAL A 235 22.67 -11.08 -26.33
C VAL A 235 22.82 -12.53 -25.89
N MET A 236 22.31 -12.86 -24.71
CA MET A 236 22.58 -14.19 -24.10
C MET A 236 21.88 -15.34 -24.81
N LEU A 237 20.62 -15.18 -25.22
CA LEU A 237 19.91 -16.25 -25.94
C LEU A 237 20.53 -16.56 -27.31
N PRO A 238 20.85 -15.58 -28.20
CA PRO A 238 21.56 -15.85 -29.45
C PRO A 238 22.94 -16.46 -29.23
N LEU A 239 23.70 -15.93 -28.25
CA LEU A 239 25.02 -16.48 -27.93
C LEU A 239 24.92 -17.94 -27.47
N ALA A 240 24.01 -18.26 -26.58
CA ALA A 240 23.76 -19.63 -26.12
C ALA A 240 23.32 -20.56 -27.27
N TYR A 241 22.49 -20.05 -28.19
CA TYR A 241 22.08 -20.79 -29.38
C TYR A 241 23.27 -21.05 -30.31
N LEU A 242 24.12 -20.05 -30.59
CA LEU A 242 25.30 -20.20 -31.43
C LEU A 242 26.32 -21.16 -30.81
N LEU A 243 26.61 -21.02 -29.51
CA LEU A 243 27.49 -21.93 -28.80
C LEU A 243 26.97 -23.38 -28.82
N LYS A 244 25.65 -23.56 -28.60
CA LYS A 244 25.06 -24.91 -28.71
C LYS A 244 25.18 -25.46 -30.11
N LYS A 245 24.94 -24.67 -31.16
CA LYS A 245 25.01 -25.08 -32.55
C LYS A 245 26.42 -25.48 -32.92
N GLU A 246 27.45 -24.71 -32.55
CA GLU A 246 28.82 -24.94 -32.91
C GLU A 246 29.48 -26.02 -32.04
N TYR A 247 29.28 -25.99 -30.72
CA TYR A 247 29.88 -26.96 -29.80
C TYR A 247 29.38 -28.40 -30.02
N TRP A 248 28.11 -28.56 -30.36
CA TRP A 248 27.50 -29.88 -30.57
C TRP A 248 27.48 -30.32 -32.04
N LYS A 249 28.11 -29.59 -32.93
CA LYS A 249 28.12 -29.89 -34.35
C LYS A 249 28.75 -31.23 -34.70
N ASP A 250 29.80 -31.63 -33.97
CA ASP A 250 30.60 -32.81 -34.25
C ASP A 250 30.26 -34.00 -33.31
N VAL A 251 29.20 -33.87 -32.51
CA VAL A 251 28.78 -34.90 -31.51
C VAL A 251 27.62 -35.76 -32.04
N HIS A 252 27.13 -35.53 -33.28
CA HIS A 252 26.04 -36.26 -33.92
C HIS A 252 26.45 -36.91 -35.21
#